data_828835b111b8568d434a49f281cca099
#
_entry.id   828835b111b8568d434a49f281cca099
#
_cell.length_a   1.000
_cell.length_b   1.000
_cell.length_c   1.000
_cell.angle_alpha   90.00
_cell.angle_beta   90.00
_cell.angle_gamma   90.00
#
_symmetry.space_group_name_H-M   'P 1'
#
loop_
_entity.id
_entity.type
_entity.pdbx_description
1 polymer ?
#
loop_
_entity_poly.entity_id
_entity_poly.type
_entity_poly.pdbx_seq_one_letter_code
_entity_poly.pdbx_strand_id
1 'polypeptide(L)'
;HADGSYTKSNWEYIDGQWYYFDKDGWMTTGYQAVSGEWYYLQKSASPEGALTYTGVTSIMGNSDLSSDKNTVVNKMVRMFQKSGRSYPADKLNAGGAGSIEAFCQIVYDEAVKEGVKPEIAFGQAMKETGYLQFGGAVKIEQFNFAGLGATGGSVAGAQFSNVAEGIRAQVQHLKAYASKDGLTQETIDPRFNLVIRGSAPYVEWLGQKENPNGFGWATAWNYGISLMNQYVRPMYTL
;
A
#
# COMPACT_ATOMS: atom_id res chain seq x y z
N HIS A 1 -13.69 -37.04 -0.13
CA HIS A 1 -12.80 -38.16 0.21
C HIS A 1 -13.40 -39.49 -0.26
N ALA A 2 -12.60 -40.55 -0.34
CA ALA A 2 -13.04 -41.87 -0.84
C ALA A 2 -14.13 -42.53 0.02
N ASP A 3 -14.27 -42.15 1.27
CA ASP A 3 -15.30 -42.61 2.21
C ASP A 3 -16.61 -41.79 2.17
N GLY A 4 -16.70 -40.82 1.25
CA GLY A 4 -17.84 -39.90 1.13
C GLY A 4 -17.84 -38.75 2.11
N SER A 5 -16.82 -38.61 2.99
CA SER A 5 -16.63 -37.45 3.81
C SER A 5 -16.08 -36.28 2.99
N TYR A 6 -16.22 -35.04 3.51
CA TYR A 6 -15.64 -33.84 2.93
C TYR A 6 -15.12 -32.91 4.03
N THR A 7 -14.11 -32.11 3.68
CA THR A 7 -13.44 -31.19 4.59
C THR A 7 -14.38 -30.08 4.99
N LYS A 8 -14.40 -29.73 6.30
CA LYS A 8 -15.13 -28.59 6.88
C LYS A 8 -14.26 -27.85 7.87
N SER A 9 -14.33 -26.51 7.85
CA SER A 9 -13.59 -25.61 8.75
C SER A 9 -12.11 -25.99 8.83
N ASN A 10 -11.51 -26.39 7.71
CA ASN A 10 -10.14 -26.91 7.70
C ASN A 10 -9.47 -26.70 6.35
N TRP A 11 -8.16 -26.87 6.38
CA TRP A 11 -7.27 -26.84 5.24
C TRP A 11 -7.19 -28.22 4.56
N GLU A 12 -7.03 -28.19 3.25
CA GLU A 12 -6.73 -29.38 2.47
C GLU A 12 -5.66 -29.08 1.43
N TYR A 13 -4.72 -30.00 1.26
CA TYR A 13 -3.66 -29.91 0.26
C TYR A 13 -4.04 -30.74 -0.96
N ILE A 14 -4.35 -30.07 -2.08
CA ILE A 14 -4.84 -30.67 -3.32
C ILE A 14 -3.94 -30.22 -4.47
N ASP A 15 -3.38 -31.16 -5.22
CA ASP A 15 -2.57 -30.90 -6.43
C ASP A 15 -1.46 -29.84 -6.23
N GLY A 16 -0.79 -29.93 -5.08
CA GLY A 16 0.33 -29.04 -4.78
C GLY A 16 -0.04 -27.69 -4.21
N GLN A 17 -1.30 -27.44 -3.90
CA GLN A 17 -1.80 -26.17 -3.35
C GLN A 17 -2.64 -26.38 -2.09
N TRP A 18 -2.66 -25.38 -1.19
CA TRP A 18 -3.52 -25.36 -0.01
C TRP A 18 -4.82 -24.64 -0.31
N TYR A 19 -5.95 -25.23 0.15
CA TYR A 19 -7.30 -24.70 0.06
C TYR A 19 -7.94 -24.71 1.44
N TYR A 20 -8.81 -23.75 1.72
CA TYR A 20 -9.59 -23.72 2.97
C TYR A 20 -11.08 -23.94 2.66
N PHE A 21 -11.70 -24.84 3.41
CA PHE A 21 -13.13 -25.14 3.32
C PHE A 21 -13.84 -24.59 4.54
N ASP A 22 -14.98 -23.94 4.33
CA ASP A 22 -15.78 -23.36 5.40
C ASP A 22 -16.54 -24.44 6.22
N LYS A 23 -17.38 -23.96 7.17
CA LYS A 23 -18.17 -24.84 8.04
C LYS A 23 -19.16 -25.72 7.28
N ASP A 24 -19.56 -25.33 6.09
CA ASP A 24 -20.51 -26.05 5.24
C ASP A 24 -19.80 -26.95 4.21
N GLY A 25 -18.46 -26.87 4.15
CA GLY A 25 -17.62 -27.66 3.24
C GLY A 25 -17.42 -27.01 1.87
N TRP A 26 -17.70 -25.70 1.72
CA TRP A 26 -17.43 -24.97 0.50
C TRP A 26 -16.02 -24.41 0.49
N MET A 27 -15.32 -24.55 -0.62
CA MET A 27 -14.04 -23.93 -0.86
C MET A 27 -14.19 -22.39 -0.80
N THR A 28 -13.38 -21.75 0.02
CA THR A 28 -13.41 -20.29 0.19
C THR A 28 -12.44 -19.58 -0.74
N THR A 29 -12.72 -18.32 -1.04
CA THR A 29 -11.86 -17.41 -1.82
C THR A 29 -11.72 -16.05 -1.14
N GLY A 30 -10.67 -15.29 -1.49
CA GLY A 30 -10.40 -14.00 -0.88
C GLY A 30 -9.72 -14.12 0.49
N TYR A 31 -9.77 -13.03 1.30
CA TYR A 31 -9.21 -13.07 2.64
C TYR A 31 -10.09 -13.85 3.61
N GLN A 32 -9.47 -14.81 4.29
CA GLN A 32 -10.09 -15.62 5.34
C GLN A 32 -9.27 -15.49 6.63
N ALA A 33 -9.94 -15.25 7.76
CA ALA A 33 -9.32 -15.33 9.08
C ALA A 33 -9.46 -16.78 9.61
N VAL A 34 -8.33 -17.44 9.84
CA VAL A 34 -8.29 -18.80 10.38
C VAL A 34 -7.33 -18.81 11.58
N SER A 35 -7.85 -19.18 12.76
CA SER A 35 -7.06 -19.23 14.00
C SER A 35 -6.29 -17.93 14.34
N GLY A 36 -6.88 -16.78 14.02
CA GLY A 36 -6.28 -15.46 14.30
C GLY A 36 -5.33 -14.94 13.22
N GLU A 37 -5.03 -15.73 12.21
CA GLU A 37 -4.18 -15.33 11.08
C GLU A 37 -5.01 -15.08 9.82
N TRP A 38 -4.57 -14.16 8.97
CA TRP A 38 -5.19 -13.87 7.69
C TRP A 38 -4.50 -14.61 6.54
N TYR A 39 -5.31 -15.19 5.67
CA TYR A 39 -4.87 -15.92 4.48
C TYR A 39 -5.62 -15.43 3.26
N TYR A 40 -4.89 -15.20 2.16
CA TYR A 40 -5.53 -14.84 0.88
C TYR A 40 -5.58 -16.05 -0.05
N LEU A 41 -6.79 -16.45 -0.36
CA LEU A 41 -7.15 -17.55 -1.25
C LEU A 41 -7.51 -16.97 -2.62
N GLN A 42 -6.90 -17.46 -3.66
CA GLN A 42 -6.97 -16.89 -5.01
C GLN A 42 -8.42 -16.70 -5.49
N LYS A 43 -8.75 -15.47 -5.92
CA LYS A 43 -10.12 -15.08 -6.29
C LYS A 43 -10.32 -14.95 -7.80
N SER A 44 -9.26 -14.71 -8.55
CA SER A 44 -9.34 -14.20 -9.93
C SER A 44 -8.50 -14.97 -10.95
N ALA A 45 -7.78 -16.02 -10.54
CA ALA A 45 -6.92 -16.80 -11.42
C ALA A 45 -7.00 -18.28 -11.07
N SER A 46 -6.56 -19.13 -11.96
CA SER A 46 -6.46 -20.56 -11.72
C SER A 46 -5.13 -20.92 -11.02
N PRO A 47 -5.14 -21.81 -10.04
CA PRO A 47 -6.33 -22.42 -9.46
C PRO A 47 -7.06 -21.51 -8.47
N GLU A 48 -8.36 -21.31 -8.69
CA GLU A 48 -9.21 -20.54 -7.77
C GLU A 48 -9.25 -21.22 -6.39
N GLY A 49 -9.25 -20.41 -5.31
CA GLY A 49 -9.22 -20.90 -3.93
C GLY A 49 -7.83 -21.29 -3.42
N ALA A 50 -6.80 -21.34 -4.27
CA ALA A 50 -5.44 -21.63 -3.82
C ALA A 50 -4.87 -20.56 -2.90
N LEU A 51 -4.20 -20.97 -1.82
CA LEU A 51 -3.48 -20.07 -0.92
C LEU A 51 -2.31 -19.39 -1.65
N THR A 52 -2.34 -18.08 -1.77
CA THR A 52 -1.30 -17.30 -2.46
C THR A 52 -0.58 -16.27 -1.59
N TYR A 53 -1.16 -15.92 -0.44
CA TYR A 53 -0.59 -14.92 0.45
C TYR A 53 -1.02 -15.17 1.90
N THR A 54 -0.10 -14.92 2.83
CA THR A 54 -0.35 -15.07 4.26
C THR A 54 -0.04 -13.78 4.99
N GLY A 55 -0.91 -13.44 5.93
CA GLY A 55 -0.79 -12.25 6.77
C GLY A 55 -1.39 -10.99 6.16
N VAL A 56 -1.41 -9.95 6.96
CA VAL A 56 -1.75 -8.58 6.59
C VAL A 56 -0.81 -7.62 7.31
N THR A 57 -0.54 -6.46 6.71
CA THR A 57 0.38 -5.46 7.25
C THR A 57 -0.39 -4.20 7.61
N SER A 58 -0.39 -3.81 8.90
CA SER A 58 -1.02 -2.56 9.34
C SER A 58 -0.37 -1.35 8.66
N ILE A 59 -1.19 -0.44 8.14
CA ILE A 59 -0.74 0.85 7.61
C ILE A 59 -0.29 1.77 8.74
N MET A 60 -1.00 1.71 9.89
CA MET A 60 -0.73 2.55 11.05
C MET A 60 0.31 1.90 11.97
N GLY A 61 1.11 2.74 12.62
CA GLY A 61 2.10 2.32 13.62
C GLY A 61 3.50 2.86 13.37
N ASN A 62 4.44 2.37 14.16
CA ASN A 62 5.86 2.63 13.95
C ASN A 62 6.39 1.85 12.75
N SER A 63 7.52 2.30 12.19
CA SER A 63 8.19 1.58 11.10
C SER A 63 8.58 0.15 11.50
N ASP A 64 8.32 -0.81 10.63
CA ASP A 64 8.78 -2.19 10.79
C ASP A 64 10.27 -2.35 10.37
N LEU A 65 10.86 -1.34 9.73
CA LEU A 65 12.25 -1.38 9.27
C LEU A 65 13.25 -1.15 10.39
N SER A 66 12.96 -0.24 11.31
CA SER A 66 13.77 0.11 12.47
C SER A 66 13.05 1.15 13.34
N SER A 67 13.41 1.25 14.62
CA SER A 67 13.05 2.37 15.49
C SER A 67 13.93 3.61 15.26
N ASP A 68 15.09 3.46 14.59
CA ASP A 68 15.98 4.56 14.26
C ASP A 68 15.62 5.21 12.93
N LYS A 69 15.31 6.51 12.94
CA LYS A 69 14.97 7.31 11.74
C LYS A 69 15.99 7.16 10.62
N ASN A 70 17.29 7.29 10.94
CA ASN A 70 18.32 7.27 9.91
C ASN A 70 18.39 5.91 9.21
N THR A 71 18.20 4.83 9.95
CA THR A 71 18.13 3.47 9.38
C THR A 71 16.94 3.34 8.44
N VAL A 72 15.75 3.82 8.82
CA VAL A 72 14.55 3.76 7.98
C VAL A 72 14.77 4.58 6.70
N VAL A 73 15.25 5.82 6.82
CA VAL A 73 15.55 6.69 5.68
C VAL A 73 16.57 6.03 4.74
N ASN A 74 17.66 5.49 5.27
CA ASN A 74 18.70 4.83 4.47
C ASN A 74 18.16 3.61 3.71
N LYS A 75 17.27 2.82 4.32
CA LYS A 75 16.63 1.69 3.63
C LYS A 75 15.74 2.15 2.47
N MET A 76 14.97 3.22 2.63
CA MET A 76 14.18 3.82 1.56
C MET A 76 15.08 4.35 0.42
N VAL A 77 16.18 5.03 0.76
CA VAL A 77 17.19 5.50 -0.22
C VAL A 77 17.77 4.32 -1.01
N ARG A 78 18.22 3.27 -0.32
CA ARG A 78 18.77 2.06 -0.97
C ARG A 78 17.74 1.36 -1.84
N MET A 79 16.48 1.33 -1.44
CA MET A 79 15.39 0.78 -2.25
C MET A 79 15.21 1.57 -3.55
N PHE A 80 15.24 2.90 -3.51
CA PHE A 80 15.21 3.73 -4.71
C PHE A 80 16.42 3.46 -5.60
N GLN A 81 17.64 3.48 -5.05
CA GLN A 81 18.88 3.21 -5.78
C GLN A 81 18.86 1.84 -6.46
N LYS A 82 18.33 0.82 -5.80
CA LYS A 82 18.19 -0.54 -6.36
C LYS A 82 17.26 -0.60 -7.58
N SER A 83 16.36 0.37 -7.74
CA SER A 83 15.52 0.47 -8.94
C SER A 83 16.29 0.82 -10.21
N GLY A 84 17.52 1.34 -10.10
CA GLY A 84 18.34 1.82 -11.21
C GLY A 84 17.81 3.10 -11.87
N ARG A 85 16.78 3.74 -11.29
CA ARG A 85 16.22 4.99 -11.81
C ARG A 85 17.01 6.19 -11.35
N SER A 86 17.15 7.19 -12.23
CA SER A 86 17.74 8.48 -11.87
C SER A 86 16.77 9.30 -11.03
N TYR A 87 17.28 9.92 -9.96
CA TYR A 87 16.49 10.83 -9.16
C TYR A 87 16.30 12.16 -9.92
N PRO A 88 15.06 12.68 -10.07
CA PRO A 88 14.79 13.90 -10.83
C PRO A 88 15.04 15.16 -9.98
N ALA A 89 16.28 15.38 -9.55
CA ALA A 89 16.70 16.45 -8.65
C ALA A 89 16.33 17.84 -9.17
N ASP A 90 16.52 18.08 -10.48
CA ASP A 90 16.20 19.34 -11.15
C ASP A 90 14.73 19.75 -10.99
N LYS A 91 13.82 18.78 -10.93
CA LYS A 91 12.38 19.00 -10.77
C LYS A 91 11.96 19.09 -9.31
N LEU A 92 12.44 18.17 -8.47
CA LEU A 92 12.00 18.08 -7.08
C LEU A 92 12.72 19.06 -6.15
N ASN A 93 13.86 19.64 -6.57
CA ASN A 93 14.55 20.68 -5.80
C ASN A 93 13.67 21.92 -5.58
N ALA A 94 12.88 22.31 -6.58
CA ALA A 94 11.94 23.41 -6.46
C ALA A 94 10.87 23.17 -5.37
N GLY A 95 10.55 21.90 -5.09
CA GLY A 95 9.64 21.48 -4.03
C GLY A 95 10.32 21.14 -2.69
N GLY A 96 11.64 21.42 -2.54
CA GLY A 96 12.38 21.21 -1.30
C GLY A 96 13.02 19.82 -1.15
N ALA A 97 13.04 18.98 -2.21
CA ALA A 97 13.65 17.65 -2.20
C ALA A 97 14.72 17.54 -3.29
N GLY A 98 15.87 18.21 -3.09
CA GLY A 98 16.97 18.26 -4.06
C GLY A 98 17.76 16.93 -4.16
N SER A 99 17.53 15.96 -3.28
CA SER A 99 18.13 14.63 -3.32
C SER A 99 17.16 13.57 -2.87
N ILE A 100 17.44 12.29 -3.17
CA ILE A 100 16.63 11.16 -2.71
C ILE A 100 16.64 11.06 -1.18
N GLU A 101 17.73 11.41 -0.52
CA GLU A 101 17.83 11.45 0.93
C GLU A 101 16.85 12.48 1.51
N ALA A 102 16.82 13.69 0.95
CA ALA A 102 15.89 14.74 1.35
C ALA A 102 14.42 14.31 1.13
N PHE A 103 14.13 13.67 -0.01
CA PHE A 103 12.81 13.11 -0.29
C PHE A 103 12.40 12.07 0.75
N CYS A 104 13.28 11.11 1.06
CA CYS A 104 12.98 10.06 2.04
C CYS A 104 12.83 10.62 3.46
N GLN A 105 13.59 11.67 3.83
CA GLN A 105 13.40 12.37 5.11
C GLN A 105 12.01 13.02 5.19
N ILE A 106 11.57 13.69 4.13
CA ILE A 106 10.22 14.27 4.05
C ILE A 106 9.15 13.19 4.20
N VAL A 107 9.29 12.06 3.49
CA VAL A 107 8.36 10.94 3.61
C VAL A 107 8.29 10.43 5.04
N TYR A 108 9.44 10.21 5.68
CA TYR A 108 9.50 9.77 7.06
C TYR A 108 8.77 10.75 8.00
N ASP A 109 9.12 12.04 7.92
CA ASP A 109 8.62 13.05 8.84
C ASP A 109 7.10 13.26 8.69
N GLU A 110 6.57 13.31 7.48
CA GLU A 110 5.13 13.47 7.26
C GLU A 110 4.35 12.19 7.66
N ALA A 111 4.91 11.01 7.39
CA ALA A 111 4.27 9.74 7.76
C ALA A 111 4.16 9.59 9.29
N VAL A 112 5.26 9.79 10.00
CA VAL A 112 5.31 9.63 11.46
C VAL A 112 4.38 10.63 12.18
N LYS A 113 4.28 11.87 11.70
CA LYS A 113 3.36 12.87 12.27
C LYS A 113 1.90 12.39 12.28
N GLU A 114 1.49 11.66 11.27
CA GLU A 114 0.12 11.11 11.17
C GLU A 114 -0.01 9.67 11.69
N GLY A 115 1.08 9.08 12.17
CA GLY A 115 1.11 7.71 12.68
C GLY A 115 1.05 6.64 11.59
N VAL A 116 1.38 6.98 10.35
CA VAL A 116 1.48 6.05 9.21
C VAL A 116 2.91 5.52 9.13
N LYS A 117 3.09 4.25 8.80
CA LYS A 117 4.41 3.65 8.60
C LYS A 117 5.13 4.27 7.39
N PRO A 118 6.32 4.86 7.55
CA PRO A 118 7.03 5.57 6.49
C PRO A 118 7.31 4.71 5.24
N GLU A 119 7.68 3.45 5.44
CA GLU A 119 7.96 2.51 4.35
C GLU A 119 6.74 2.23 3.47
N ILE A 120 5.54 2.32 4.03
CA ILE A 120 4.29 2.13 3.28
C ILE A 120 4.01 3.36 2.42
N ALA A 121 4.12 4.56 2.99
CA ALA A 121 3.98 5.82 2.25
C ALA A 121 5.02 5.91 1.12
N PHE A 122 6.29 5.61 1.43
CA PHE A 122 7.37 5.56 0.43
C PHE A 122 7.10 4.54 -0.67
N GLY A 123 6.81 3.29 -0.30
CA GLY A 123 6.54 2.23 -1.26
C GLY A 123 5.39 2.56 -2.20
N GLN A 124 4.32 3.16 -1.67
CA GLN A 124 3.19 3.60 -2.47
C GLN A 124 3.59 4.74 -3.42
N ALA A 125 4.31 5.76 -2.96
CA ALA A 125 4.80 6.83 -3.83
C ALA A 125 5.66 6.27 -4.97
N MET A 126 6.55 5.30 -4.70
CA MET A 126 7.35 4.63 -5.73
C MET A 126 6.50 3.85 -6.73
N LYS A 127 5.47 3.16 -6.25
CA LYS A 127 4.53 2.42 -7.10
C LYS A 127 3.74 3.34 -8.03
N GLU A 128 3.12 4.38 -7.47
CA GLU A 128 2.23 5.30 -8.21
C GLU A 128 2.98 6.15 -9.24
N THR A 129 4.24 6.48 -8.97
CA THR A 129 5.06 7.34 -9.84
C THR A 129 6.06 6.59 -10.70
N GLY A 130 6.14 5.27 -10.60
CA GLY A 130 7.17 4.49 -11.27
C GLY A 130 8.59 4.89 -10.81
N TYR A 131 8.83 4.97 -9.51
CA TYR A 131 10.08 5.46 -8.91
C TYR A 131 10.38 6.92 -9.31
N LEU A 132 9.41 7.82 -9.11
CA LEU A 132 9.50 9.26 -9.37
C LEU A 132 9.74 9.64 -10.85
N GLN A 133 9.51 8.71 -11.78
CA GLN A 133 9.63 9.01 -13.21
C GLN A 133 8.36 9.62 -13.77
N PHE A 134 7.21 9.40 -13.11
CA PHE A 134 5.90 9.84 -13.60
C PHE A 134 5.62 9.25 -15.00
N GLY A 135 4.85 9.91 -15.83
CA GLY A 135 4.57 9.40 -17.19
C GLY A 135 3.08 9.25 -17.49
N GLY A 136 2.24 9.41 -16.46
CA GLY A 136 0.79 9.44 -16.58
C GLY A 136 0.21 10.85 -16.71
N ALA A 137 -1.08 10.98 -16.33
CA ALA A 137 -1.80 12.25 -16.31
C ALA A 137 -1.21 13.26 -15.30
N VAL A 138 -0.71 12.77 -14.17
CA VAL A 138 -0.05 13.59 -13.16
C VAL A 138 1.38 13.90 -13.57
N LYS A 139 1.75 15.19 -13.52
CA LYS A 139 3.12 15.66 -13.81
C LYS A 139 3.91 15.84 -12.52
N ILE A 140 5.24 15.70 -12.61
CA ILE A 140 6.14 15.80 -11.45
C ILE A 140 6.04 17.15 -10.75
N GLU A 141 5.81 18.23 -11.52
CA GLU A 141 5.67 19.60 -11.02
C GLU A 141 4.40 19.80 -10.16
N GLN A 142 3.47 18.84 -10.17
CA GLN A 142 2.30 18.85 -9.29
C GLN A 142 2.60 18.37 -7.87
N PHE A 143 3.75 17.78 -7.62
CA PHE A 143 4.15 17.15 -6.35
C PHE A 143 3.10 16.17 -5.80
N ASN A 144 2.36 15.51 -6.71
CA ASN A 144 1.31 14.55 -6.39
C ASN A 144 1.84 13.11 -6.56
N PHE A 145 2.34 12.53 -5.48
CA PHE A 145 3.03 11.24 -5.50
C PHE A 145 2.11 10.02 -5.43
N ALA A 146 0.81 10.25 -5.33
CA ALA A 146 -0.19 9.21 -5.16
C ALA A 146 -1.36 9.29 -6.14
N GLY A 147 -1.27 10.16 -7.15
CA GLY A 147 -2.32 10.32 -8.14
C GLY A 147 -3.64 10.87 -7.57
N LEU A 148 -3.61 11.59 -6.45
CA LEU A 148 -4.81 12.11 -5.80
C LEU A 148 -5.62 12.99 -6.76
N GLY A 149 -6.92 12.70 -6.88
CA GLY A 149 -7.82 13.45 -7.75
C GLY A 149 -7.67 13.15 -9.24
N ALA A 150 -6.74 12.33 -9.68
CA ALA A 150 -6.68 11.84 -11.06
C ALA A 150 -7.73 10.74 -11.26
N THR A 151 -8.82 11.07 -11.95
CA THR A 151 -9.95 10.13 -12.14
C THR A 151 -9.93 9.45 -13.51
N GLY A 152 -8.79 9.49 -14.20
CA GLY A 152 -8.62 8.97 -15.56
C GLY A 152 -8.85 10.04 -16.66
N GLY A 153 -8.52 9.71 -17.89
CA GLY A 153 -8.60 10.63 -19.01
C GLY A 153 -7.64 11.83 -18.89
N SER A 154 -8.12 13.03 -19.13
CA SER A 154 -7.35 14.29 -19.09
C SER A 154 -7.39 15.01 -17.72
N VAL A 155 -7.95 14.40 -16.67
CA VAL A 155 -8.01 15.03 -15.35
C VAL A 155 -6.64 14.95 -14.68
N ALA A 156 -6.00 16.11 -14.55
CA ALA A 156 -4.60 16.22 -14.12
C ALA A 156 -4.34 15.84 -12.63
N GLY A 157 -5.38 15.61 -11.83
CA GLY A 157 -5.24 15.36 -10.39
C GLY A 157 -4.95 16.64 -9.58
N ALA A 158 -4.75 16.46 -8.28
CA ALA A 158 -4.42 17.55 -7.37
C ALA A 158 -3.00 18.06 -7.60
N GLN A 159 -2.78 19.35 -7.27
CA GLN A 159 -1.48 19.99 -7.27
C GLN A 159 -1.18 20.52 -5.87
N PHE A 160 0.08 20.36 -5.43
CA PHE A 160 0.58 20.81 -4.12
C PHE A 160 1.71 21.82 -4.31
N SER A 161 1.97 22.66 -3.28
CA SER A 161 2.95 23.73 -3.39
C SER A 161 4.39 23.24 -3.31
N ASN A 162 4.61 22.08 -2.68
CA ASN A 162 5.93 21.50 -2.47
C ASN A 162 5.83 19.98 -2.21
N VAL A 163 6.99 19.32 -2.11
CA VAL A 163 7.07 17.87 -1.89
C VAL A 163 6.46 17.46 -0.56
N ALA A 164 6.69 18.23 0.51
CA ALA A 164 6.17 17.90 1.84
C ALA A 164 4.63 17.91 1.87
N GLU A 165 4.01 18.91 1.25
CA GLU A 165 2.53 18.94 1.12
C GLU A 165 1.99 17.78 0.31
N GLY A 166 2.63 17.44 -0.81
CA GLY A 166 2.20 16.30 -1.63
C GLY A 166 2.30 14.97 -0.90
N ILE A 167 3.38 14.75 -0.15
CA ILE A 167 3.54 13.56 0.71
C ILE A 167 2.54 13.60 1.87
N ARG A 168 2.33 14.76 2.52
CA ARG A 168 1.33 14.90 3.58
C ARG A 168 -0.06 14.53 3.08
N ALA A 169 -0.46 15.02 1.92
CA ALA A 169 -1.76 14.67 1.33
C ALA A 169 -1.91 13.16 1.10
N GLN A 170 -0.88 12.51 0.57
CA GLN A 170 -0.84 11.06 0.40
C GLN A 170 -0.97 10.32 1.75
N VAL A 171 -0.20 10.75 2.75
CA VAL A 171 -0.20 10.16 4.10
C VAL A 171 -1.58 10.33 4.77
N GLN A 172 -2.18 11.52 4.66
CA GLN A 172 -3.53 11.77 5.17
C GLN A 172 -4.58 10.87 4.49
N HIS A 173 -4.44 10.66 3.19
CA HIS A 173 -5.33 9.75 2.45
C HIS A 173 -5.15 8.28 2.87
N LEU A 174 -3.91 7.83 3.10
CA LEU A 174 -3.63 6.50 3.67
C LEU A 174 -4.24 6.36 5.07
N LYS A 175 -4.08 7.36 5.94
CA LYS A 175 -4.70 7.39 7.27
C LYS A 175 -6.21 7.37 7.18
N ALA A 176 -6.81 8.04 6.20
CA ALA A 176 -8.26 8.00 5.99
C ALA A 176 -8.75 6.56 5.75
N TYR A 177 -8.07 5.80 4.91
CA TYR A 177 -8.38 4.38 4.72
C TYR A 177 -8.10 3.54 5.96
N ALA A 178 -6.98 3.81 6.64
CA ALA A 178 -6.48 2.93 7.70
C ALA A 178 -7.18 3.13 9.06
N SER A 179 -7.64 4.35 9.38
CA SER A 179 -8.12 4.69 10.72
C SER A 179 -9.30 5.65 10.69
N LYS A 180 -10.06 5.63 11.81
CA LYS A 180 -11.09 6.63 12.10
C LYS A 180 -10.55 7.81 12.91
N ASP A 181 -9.30 7.75 13.37
CA ASP A 181 -8.67 8.80 14.18
C ASP A 181 -8.52 10.10 13.39
N GLY A 182 -8.62 11.23 14.06
CA GLY A 182 -8.41 12.54 13.47
C GLY A 182 -7.00 12.72 12.93
N LEU A 183 -6.83 13.70 12.05
CA LEU A 183 -5.51 14.15 11.61
C LEU A 183 -4.80 14.91 12.73
N THR A 184 -3.49 14.84 12.75
CA THR A 184 -2.62 15.61 13.67
C THR A 184 -2.17 16.93 13.06
N GLN A 185 -2.27 17.05 11.75
CA GLN A 185 -1.90 18.24 10.98
C GLN A 185 -3.13 18.79 10.25
N GLU A 186 -3.01 20.04 9.75
CA GLU A 186 -4.02 20.63 8.88
C GLU A 186 -4.28 19.74 7.67
N THR A 187 -5.56 19.58 7.33
CA THR A 187 -6.00 18.77 6.20
C THR A 187 -5.63 19.44 4.89
N ILE A 188 -4.78 18.81 4.10
CA ILE A 188 -4.45 19.24 2.74
C ILE A 188 -4.84 18.22 1.68
N ASP A 189 -5.19 17.01 2.05
CA ASP A 189 -5.75 16.02 1.14
C ASP A 189 -7.17 16.43 0.72
N PRO A 190 -7.38 16.80 -0.58
CA PRO A 190 -8.69 17.26 -1.04
C PRO A 190 -9.74 16.14 -1.09
N ARG A 191 -9.33 14.91 -0.90
CA ARG A 191 -10.19 13.73 -0.96
C ARG A 191 -10.39 13.03 0.38
N PHE A 192 -9.81 13.57 1.46
CA PHE A 192 -9.84 12.96 2.80
C PHE A 192 -11.27 12.59 3.24
N ASN A 193 -12.22 13.51 3.05
CA ASN A 193 -13.61 13.32 3.46
C ASN A 193 -14.43 12.44 2.50
N LEU A 194 -13.86 12.03 1.36
CA LEU A 194 -14.52 11.14 0.41
C LEU A 194 -14.23 9.66 0.72
N VAL A 195 -13.28 9.37 1.59
CA VAL A 195 -12.92 8.01 1.99
C VAL A 195 -13.86 7.51 3.08
N ILE A 196 -14.31 6.26 2.95
CA ILE A 196 -14.96 5.55 4.07
C ILE A 196 -13.88 5.23 5.10
N ARG A 197 -13.89 6.01 6.20
CA ARG A 197 -12.84 6.00 7.21
C ARG A 197 -12.67 4.63 7.87
N GLY A 198 -11.40 4.16 7.95
CA GLY A 198 -11.06 2.88 8.54
C GLY A 198 -11.45 1.66 7.71
N SER A 199 -11.79 1.84 6.42
CA SER A 199 -12.26 0.75 5.56
C SER A 199 -11.15 -0.18 5.08
N ALA A 200 -9.87 0.23 5.13
CA ALA A 200 -8.71 -0.56 4.73
C ALA A 200 -7.54 -0.37 5.73
N PRO A 201 -7.59 -0.98 6.93
CA PRO A 201 -6.55 -0.82 7.94
C PRO A 201 -5.22 -1.49 7.56
N TYR A 202 -5.25 -2.39 6.59
CA TYR A 202 -4.08 -3.14 6.12
C TYR A 202 -3.71 -2.76 4.69
N VAL A 203 -2.41 -2.83 4.38
CA VAL A 203 -1.88 -2.49 3.05
C VAL A 203 -2.52 -3.37 1.96
N GLU A 204 -2.67 -4.65 2.25
CA GLU A 204 -3.24 -5.64 1.33
C GLU A 204 -4.71 -5.31 0.98
N TRP A 205 -5.43 -4.64 1.88
CA TRP A 205 -6.82 -4.23 1.68
C TRP A 205 -6.97 -2.88 0.96
N LEU A 206 -5.87 -2.23 0.59
CA LEU A 206 -5.92 -1.08 -0.33
C LEU A 206 -6.38 -1.47 -1.74
N GLY A 207 -6.32 -2.75 -2.11
CA GLY A 207 -6.99 -3.29 -3.29
C GLY A 207 -8.48 -3.55 -3.00
N GLN A 208 -9.39 -2.89 -3.73
CA GLN A 208 -10.84 -3.06 -3.51
C GLN A 208 -11.31 -4.51 -3.71
N LYS A 209 -10.64 -5.25 -4.59
CA LYS A 209 -11.01 -6.64 -4.92
C LYS A 209 -10.56 -7.64 -3.85
N GLU A 210 -9.48 -7.33 -3.15
CA GLU A 210 -8.94 -8.13 -2.06
C GLU A 210 -9.59 -7.78 -0.71
N ASN A 211 -9.98 -6.52 -0.51
CA ASN A 211 -10.62 -6.07 0.71
C ASN A 211 -11.95 -6.81 0.93
N PRO A 212 -12.16 -7.45 2.09
CA PRO A 212 -13.40 -8.19 2.37
C PRO A 212 -14.69 -7.37 2.25
N ASN A 213 -14.59 -6.05 2.47
CA ASN A 213 -15.72 -5.13 2.38
C ASN A 213 -15.82 -4.42 1.01
N GLY A 214 -14.92 -4.70 0.06
CA GLY A 214 -14.94 -4.13 -1.28
C GLY A 214 -14.50 -2.66 -1.37
N PHE A 215 -13.94 -2.10 -0.30
CA PHE A 215 -13.40 -0.73 -0.26
C PHE A 215 -11.88 -0.73 -0.44
N GLY A 216 -11.31 0.40 -0.86
CA GLY A 216 -9.87 0.53 -0.98
C GLY A 216 -9.44 1.61 -1.95
N TRP A 217 -8.14 1.79 -2.04
CA TRP A 217 -7.48 2.78 -2.88
C TRP A 217 -7.65 2.50 -4.37
N ALA A 218 -7.40 1.26 -4.78
CA ALA A 218 -7.32 0.90 -6.20
C ALA A 218 -8.27 -0.24 -6.59
N THR A 219 -8.78 -0.17 -7.81
CA THR A 219 -9.62 -1.22 -8.43
C THR A 219 -8.83 -2.34 -9.09
N ALA A 220 -7.51 -2.16 -9.26
CA ALA A 220 -6.62 -3.16 -9.84
C ALA A 220 -6.49 -4.38 -8.92
N TRP A 221 -6.44 -5.59 -9.52
CA TRP A 221 -6.17 -6.81 -8.78
C TRP A 221 -4.79 -6.79 -8.09
N ASN A 222 -4.73 -7.34 -6.90
CA ASN A 222 -3.51 -7.51 -6.12
C ASN A 222 -2.75 -6.20 -5.83
N TYR A 223 -3.45 -5.06 -5.79
CA TYR A 223 -2.81 -3.77 -5.61
C TYR A 223 -1.96 -3.73 -4.33
N GLY A 224 -2.55 -4.03 -3.17
CA GLY A 224 -1.86 -4.00 -1.88
C GLY A 224 -0.81 -5.11 -1.75
N ILE A 225 -1.12 -6.31 -2.25
CA ILE A 225 -0.18 -7.44 -2.27
C ILE A 225 1.06 -7.09 -3.12
N SER A 226 0.87 -6.47 -4.29
CA SER A 226 1.99 -6.04 -5.14
C SER A 226 2.78 -4.89 -4.52
N LEU A 227 2.11 -3.97 -3.81
CA LEU A 227 2.76 -2.92 -3.05
C LEU A 227 3.71 -3.52 -1.99
N MET A 228 3.21 -4.49 -1.21
CA MET A 228 4.03 -5.17 -0.22
C MET A 228 5.19 -5.93 -0.85
N ASN A 229 4.93 -6.78 -1.85
CA ASN A 229 5.95 -7.68 -2.38
C ASN A 229 7.04 -6.97 -3.18
N GLN A 230 6.69 -5.91 -3.91
CA GLN A 230 7.61 -5.25 -4.84
C GLN A 230 8.28 -3.99 -4.26
N TYR A 231 7.64 -3.32 -3.28
CA TYR A 231 8.10 -2.02 -2.81
C TYR A 231 8.39 -1.97 -1.31
N VAL A 232 7.67 -2.69 -0.45
CA VAL A 232 7.85 -2.62 1.00
C VAL A 232 8.75 -3.74 1.53
N ARG A 233 8.39 -5.00 1.32
CA ARG A 233 9.14 -6.16 1.82
C ARG A 233 10.63 -6.19 1.40
N PRO A 234 11.01 -5.78 0.16
CA PRO A 234 12.43 -5.74 -0.18
C PRO A 234 13.27 -4.82 0.72
N MET A 235 12.64 -3.81 1.38
CA MET A 235 13.36 -2.94 2.30
C MET A 235 13.75 -3.63 3.62
N TYR A 236 13.08 -4.73 4.00
CA TYR A 236 13.42 -5.45 5.24
C TYR A 236 14.82 -6.05 5.22
N THR A 237 15.33 -6.38 4.04
CA THR A 237 16.64 -7.02 3.83
C THR A 237 17.74 -6.07 3.33
N LEU A 238 17.48 -4.75 3.26
CA LEU A 238 18.44 -3.72 2.81
C LEU A 238 19.31 -3.15 3.93
#